data_b368c4e114b0e79994d5e9a2f6fb703e
#
_entry.id   b368c4e114b0e79994d5e9a2f6fb703e
#
_cell.length_a   1.000
_cell.length_b   1.000
_cell.length_c   1.000
_cell.angle_alpha   90.00
_cell.angle_beta   90.00
_cell.angle_gamma   90.00
#
_symmetry.space_group_name_H-M   'P 1'
#
loop_
_entity.id
_entity.type
_entity.pdbx_description
1 polymer ?
#
loop_
_entity_poly.entity_id
_entity_poly.type
_entity_poly.pdbx_seq_one_letter_code
_entity_poly.pdbx_strand_id
1 'polypeptide(L)'
;MGEARLNRKGSPPSFPALVQQFFTEYLVAQRALSPRTVACYRDAMTLFLGYAAKQLGKPPITMQLVDITPELILKFLAHLEHERHNSVRSRNLRLTALRAFLKFAGRRDVTALHAVERAMAVPMKRFERPLLGHLTRPEMIAVLGQPGTGWTSQRDHLLLSLLYNTGARVSEVAQLKVGQLDLQSPARVRLLGK
;
A
#
# COMPACT_ATOMS: atom_id res chain seq x y z
N MET A 1 -45.66 21.81 -22.01
CA MET A 1 -45.75 20.46 -21.40
C MET A 1 -44.40 19.78 -21.63
N GLY A 2 -43.53 19.83 -20.64
CA GLY A 2 -42.19 19.24 -20.69
C GLY A 2 -42.18 17.99 -19.80
N GLU A 3 -42.19 16.82 -20.44
CA GLU A 3 -42.00 15.56 -19.73
C GLU A 3 -40.59 15.50 -19.13
N ALA A 4 -40.53 15.55 -17.83
CA ALA A 4 -39.32 15.26 -17.08
C ALA A 4 -38.92 13.80 -17.37
N ARG A 5 -37.83 13.62 -18.14
CA ARG A 5 -37.17 12.32 -18.34
C ARG A 5 -36.69 11.80 -16.97
N LEU A 6 -37.48 10.92 -16.38
CA LEU A 6 -37.11 10.11 -15.22
C LEU A 6 -35.83 9.35 -15.56
N ASN A 7 -34.80 9.69 -14.84
CA ASN A 7 -33.46 9.11 -14.93
C ASN A 7 -33.55 7.59 -14.79
N ARG A 8 -33.24 6.85 -15.85
CA ARG A 8 -33.11 5.39 -15.84
C ARG A 8 -32.10 5.04 -14.75
N LYS A 9 -32.53 4.34 -13.71
CA LYS A 9 -31.63 3.67 -12.76
C LYS A 9 -30.72 2.74 -13.58
N GLY A 10 -29.51 3.16 -13.85
CA GLY A 10 -28.54 2.35 -14.57
C GLY A 10 -28.29 1.06 -13.79
N SER A 11 -28.18 -0.07 -14.48
CA SER A 11 -27.78 -1.34 -13.89
C SER A 11 -26.49 -1.14 -13.09
N PRO A 12 -26.31 -1.85 -11.96
CA PRO A 12 -25.07 -1.74 -11.16
C PRO A 12 -23.85 -2.03 -12.06
N PRO A 13 -22.73 -1.34 -11.82
CA PRO A 13 -21.52 -1.59 -12.60
C PRO A 13 -21.08 -3.06 -12.49
N SER A 14 -20.58 -3.62 -13.59
CA SER A 14 -19.99 -4.96 -13.55
C SER A 14 -18.78 -5.01 -12.61
N PHE A 15 -18.47 -6.18 -12.08
CA PHE A 15 -17.30 -6.35 -11.19
C PHE A 15 -15.99 -5.86 -11.82
N PRO A 16 -15.65 -6.18 -13.09
CA PRO A 16 -14.47 -5.60 -13.74
C PRO A 16 -14.49 -4.08 -13.83
N ALA A 17 -15.67 -3.48 -14.10
CA ALA A 17 -15.81 -2.03 -14.14
C ALA A 17 -15.56 -1.41 -12.76
N LEU A 18 -16.05 -2.04 -11.68
CA LEU A 18 -15.77 -1.60 -10.30
C LEU A 18 -14.28 -1.67 -9.97
N VAL A 19 -13.59 -2.73 -10.38
CA VAL A 19 -12.13 -2.86 -10.19
C VAL A 19 -11.40 -1.75 -10.95
N GLN A 20 -11.73 -1.51 -12.22
CA GLN A 20 -11.12 -0.46 -13.01
C GLN A 20 -11.35 0.93 -12.38
N GLN A 21 -12.59 1.28 -12.05
CA GLN A 21 -12.95 2.55 -11.42
C GLN A 21 -12.27 2.74 -10.07
N PHE A 22 -12.09 1.67 -9.29
CA PHE A 22 -11.36 1.74 -8.03
C PHE A 22 -9.94 2.25 -8.23
N PHE A 23 -9.21 1.71 -9.22
CA PHE A 23 -7.83 2.12 -9.47
C PHE A 23 -7.73 3.49 -10.14
N THR A 24 -8.52 3.75 -11.18
CA THR A 24 -8.39 4.96 -12.00
C THR A 24 -9.07 6.17 -11.37
N GLU A 25 -10.32 6.03 -10.96
CA GLU A 25 -11.10 7.14 -10.42
C GLU A 25 -10.83 7.34 -8.92
N TYR A 26 -10.98 6.27 -8.12
CA TYR A 26 -10.94 6.43 -6.67
C TYR A 26 -9.53 6.60 -6.11
N LEU A 27 -8.60 5.68 -6.40
CA LEU A 27 -7.25 5.75 -5.83
C LEU A 27 -6.41 6.88 -6.43
N VAL A 28 -6.47 7.07 -7.76
CA VAL A 28 -5.65 8.06 -8.47
C VAL A 28 -6.33 9.41 -8.48
N ALA A 29 -7.51 9.54 -9.09
CA ALA A 29 -8.13 10.85 -9.30
C ALA A 29 -8.70 11.47 -8.01
N GLN A 30 -9.43 10.69 -7.18
CA GLN A 30 -10.09 11.24 -5.98
C GLN A 30 -9.20 11.24 -4.74
N ARG A 31 -8.38 10.20 -4.54
CA ARG A 31 -7.54 10.05 -3.34
C ARG A 31 -6.10 10.53 -3.55
N ALA A 32 -5.69 10.79 -4.79
CA ALA A 32 -4.33 11.22 -5.16
C ALA A 32 -3.23 10.40 -4.44
N LEU A 33 -3.44 9.08 -4.34
CA LEU A 33 -2.49 8.20 -3.65
C LEU A 33 -1.18 8.10 -4.42
N SER A 34 -0.08 7.96 -3.69
CA SER A 34 1.23 7.79 -4.32
C SER A 34 1.26 6.57 -5.24
N PRO A 35 2.04 6.61 -6.36
CA PRO A 35 2.18 5.47 -7.28
C PRO A 35 2.56 4.17 -6.57
N ARG A 36 3.41 4.27 -5.54
CA ARG A 36 3.83 3.12 -4.72
C ARG A 36 2.65 2.50 -3.96
N THR A 37 1.76 3.32 -3.40
CA THR A 37 0.57 2.83 -2.70
C THR A 37 -0.39 2.17 -3.68
N VAL A 38 -0.61 2.77 -4.85
CA VAL A 38 -1.45 2.20 -5.91
C VAL A 38 -0.89 0.85 -6.38
N ALA A 39 0.43 0.75 -6.56
CA ALA A 39 1.10 -0.52 -6.92
C ALA A 39 0.87 -1.59 -5.85
N CYS A 40 1.05 -1.28 -4.55
CA CYS A 40 0.77 -2.23 -3.47
C CYS A 40 -0.68 -2.73 -3.46
N TYR A 41 -1.64 -1.87 -3.77
CA TYR A 41 -3.05 -2.25 -3.85
C TYR A 41 -3.32 -3.11 -5.09
N ARG A 42 -2.68 -2.79 -6.21
CA ARG A 42 -2.75 -3.60 -7.44
C ARG A 42 -2.23 -5.01 -7.22
N ASP A 43 -1.06 -5.14 -6.59
CA ASP A 43 -0.46 -6.44 -6.28
C ASP A 43 -1.38 -7.27 -5.37
N ALA A 44 -1.94 -6.66 -4.34
CA ALA A 44 -2.88 -7.34 -3.45
C ALA A 44 -4.13 -7.82 -4.19
N MET A 45 -4.70 -6.99 -5.07
CA MET A 45 -5.88 -7.33 -5.86
C MET A 45 -5.57 -8.41 -6.90
N THR A 46 -4.45 -8.34 -7.60
CA THR A 46 -4.01 -9.35 -8.57
C THR A 46 -3.85 -10.72 -7.90
N LEU A 47 -3.20 -10.76 -6.73
CA LEU A 47 -3.04 -12.00 -5.97
C LEU A 47 -4.38 -12.58 -5.53
N PHE A 48 -5.28 -11.72 -5.02
CA PHE A 48 -6.60 -12.15 -4.58
C PHE A 48 -7.45 -12.68 -5.74
N LEU A 49 -7.52 -11.96 -6.85
CA LEU A 49 -8.30 -12.37 -8.01
C LEU A 49 -7.78 -13.66 -8.64
N GLY A 50 -6.45 -13.82 -8.71
CA GLY A 50 -5.85 -15.07 -9.17
C GLY A 50 -6.15 -16.26 -8.28
N TYR A 51 -6.14 -16.06 -6.95
CA TYR A 51 -6.54 -17.07 -5.98
C TYR A 51 -8.04 -17.39 -6.08
N ALA A 52 -8.89 -16.37 -6.09
CA ALA A 52 -10.34 -16.51 -6.18
C ALA A 52 -10.78 -17.25 -7.47
N ALA A 53 -10.13 -16.93 -8.59
CA ALA A 53 -10.40 -17.62 -9.87
C ALA A 53 -10.18 -19.12 -9.77
N LYS A 54 -9.10 -19.55 -9.12
CA LYS A 54 -8.80 -20.97 -8.90
C LYS A 54 -9.82 -21.63 -7.96
N GLN A 55 -10.19 -20.95 -6.87
CA GLN A 55 -11.12 -21.50 -5.87
C GLN A 55 -12.56 -21.59 -6.38
N LEU A 56 -12.97 -20.64 -7.22
CA LEU A 56 -14.34 -20.57 -7.75
C LEU A 56 -14.50 -21.27 -9.10
N GLY A 57 -13.41 -21.67 -9.73
CA GLY A 57 -13.44 -22.29 -11.07
C GLY A 57 -13.93 -21.35 -12.17
N LYS A 58 -13.83 -20.02 -11.98
CA LYS A 58 -14.29 -19.03 -12.96
C LYS A 58 -13.28 -17.87 -13.12
N PRO A 59 -13.17 -17.31 -14.35
CA PRO A 59 -12.24 -16.22 -14.59
C PRO A 59 -12.68 -14.92 -13.87
N PRO A 60 -11.76 -14.04 -13.50
CA PRO A 60 -12.07 -12.79 -12.80
C PRO A 60 -13.10 -11.90 -13.51
N ILE A 61 -13.16 -11.95 -14.84
CA ILE A 61 -14.09 -11.15 -15.63
C ILE A 61 -15.56 -11.51 -15.42
N THR A 62 -15.84 -12.75 -15.00
CA THR A 62 -17.20 -13.24 -14.71
C THR A 62 -17.57 -13.22 -13.23
N MET A 63 -16.64 -12.80 -12.37
CA MET A 63 -16.90 -12.67 -10.93
C MET A 63 -17.90 -11.55 -10.65
N GLN A 64 -18.57 -11.67 -9.51
CA GLN A 64 -19.48 -10.68 -8.96
C GLN A 64 -19.06 -10.33 -7.52
N LEU A 65 -19.54 -9.21 -6.99
CA LEU A 65 -19.25 -8.83 -5.60
C LEU A 65 -19.72 -9.86 -4.57
N VAL A 66 -20.84 -10.52 -4.85
CA VAL A 66 -21.40 -11.57 -3.99
C VAL A 66 -20.53 -12.83 -3.91
N ASP A 67 -19.62 -13.04 -4.87
CA ASP A 67 -18.67 -14.16 -4.84
C ASP A 67 -17.54 -13.93 -3.81
N ILE A 68 -17.32 -12.68 -3.38
CA ILE A 68 -16.29 -12.34 -2.40
C ILE A 68 -16.83 -12.56 -1.00
N THR A 69 -16.87 -13.82 -0.58
CA THR A 69 -17.37 -14.19 0.75
C THR A 69 -16.28 -14.06 1.83
N PRO A 70 -16.68 -13.95 3.11
CA PRO A 70 -15.73 -14.00 4.23
C PRO A 70 -14.83 -15.24 4.19
N GLU A 71 -15.41 -16.39 3.85
CA GLU A 71 -14.73 -17.69 3.79
C GLU A 71 -13.66 -17.69 2.70
N LEU A 72 -13.96 -17.13 1.52
CA LEU A 72 -12.99 -16.98 0.43
C LEU A 72 -11.83 -16.07 0.84
N ILE A 73 -12.11 -14.95 1.50
CA ILE A 73 -11.09 -14.04 2.01
C ILE A 73 -10.22 -14.74 3.06
N LEU A 74 -10.82 -15.45 4.02
CA LEU A 74 -10.08 -16.16 5.06
C LEU A 74 -9.18 -17.25 4.48
N LYS A 75 -9.66 -18.03 3.51
CA LYS A 75 -8.86 -19.02 2.78
C LYS A 75 -7.69 -18.37 2.03
N PHE A 76 -7.94 -17.24 1.36
CA PHE A 76 -6.86 -16.49 0.72
C PHE A 76 -5.81 -16.02 1.71
N LEU A 77 -6.23 -15.47 2.86
CA LEU A 77 -5.31 -15.00 3.89
C LEU A 77 -4.49 -16.16 4.51
N ALA A 78 -5.09 -17.33 4.68
CA ALA A 78 -4.40 -18.54 5.11
C ALA A 78 -3.39 -19.03 4.06
N HIS A 79 -3.76 -19.03 2.77
CA HIS A 79 -2.85 -19.33 1.65
C HIS A 79 -1.63 -18.37 1.64
N LEU A 80 -1.83 -17.06 1.90
CA LEU A 80 -0.72 -16.13 2.00
C LEU A 80 0.27 -16.47 3.13
N GLU A 81 -0.22 -16.93 4.27
CA GLU A 81 0.62 -17.26 5.41
C GLU A 81 1.32 -18.63 5.21
N HIS A 82 0.57 -19.68 4.84
CA HIS A 82 1.08 -21.06 4.83
C HIS A 82 1.83 -21.42 3.55
N GLU A 83 1.32 -21.03 2.39
CA GLU A 83 1.93 -21.41 1.11
C GLU A 83 2.91 -20.37 0.58
N ARG A 84 2.65 -19.08 0.84
CA ARG A 84 3.51 -17.98 0.39
C ARG A 84 4.42 -17.43 1.48
N HIS A 85 4.38 -17.98 2.69
CA HIS A 85 5.22 -17.60 3.84
C HIS A 85 5.22 -16.09 4.13
N ASN A 86 4.08 -15.44 3.93
CA ASN A 86 3.94 -14.03 4.22
C ASN A 86 3.83 -13.78 5.72
N SER A 87 4.50 -12.72 6.19
CA SER A 87 4.30 -12.27 7.57
C SER A 87 2.87 -11.79 7.80
N VAL A 88 2.42 -11.84 9.06
CA VAL A 88 1.09 -11.33 9.47
C VAL A 88 0.91 -9.85 9.07
N ARG A 89 1.96 -9.05 9.12
CA ARG A 89 1.96 -7.66 8.65
C ARG A 89 1.62 -7.57 7.16
N SER A 90 2.28 -8.37 6.32
CA SER A 90 2.03 -8.41 4.87
C SER A 90 0.64 -8.93 4.54
N ARG A 91 0.17 -9.97 5.27
CA ARG A 91 -1.19 -10.49 5.16
C ARG A 91 -2.23 -9.40 5.47
N ASN A 92 -2.05 -8.67 6.56
CA ASN A 92 -2.95 -7.60 6.97
C ASN A 92 -2.96 -6.41 5.99
N LEU A 93 -1.81 -6.09 5.39
CA LEU A 93 -1.72 -5.06 4.35
C LEU A 93 -2.57 -5.43 3.12
N ARG A 94 -2.57 -6.68 2.70
CA ARG A 94 -3.42 -7.17 1.60
C ARG A 94 -4.89 -7.14 1.97
N LEU A 95 -5.25 -7.51 3.19
CA LEU A 95 -6.62 -7.36 3.68
C LEU A 95 -7.08 -5.90 3.69
N THR A 96 -6.19 -4.95 4.04
CA THR A 96 -6.49 -3.51 3.96
C THR A 96 -6.85 -3.08 2.54
N ALA A 97 -6.11 -3.54 1.54
CA ALA A 97 -6.40 -3.23 0.14
C ALA A 97 -7.76 -3.80 -0.30
N LEU A 98 -8.06 -5.06 0.06
CA LEU A 98 -9.36 -5.68 -0.23
C LEU A 98 -10.52 -4.95 0.44
N ARG A 99 -10.38 -4.58 1.71
CA ARG A 99 -11.39 -3.80 2.42
C ARG A 99 -11.62 -2.43 1.81
N ALA A 100 -10.57 -1.76 1.34
CA ALA A 100 -10.69 -0.48 0.65
C ALA A 100 -11.48 -0.61 -0.65
N PHE A 101 -11.22 -1.68 -1.43
CA PHE A 101 -11.99 -2.00 -2.62
C PHE A 101 -13.47 -2.33 -2.28
N LEU A 102 -13.71 -3.21 -1.32
CA LEU A 102 -15.06 -3.59 -0.92
C LEU A 102 -15.89 -2.38 -0.45
N LYS A 103 -15.28 -1.51 0.37
CA LYS A 103 -15.93 -0.26 0.81
C LYS A 103 -16.28 0.66 -0.35
N PHE A 104 -15.41 0.75 -1.35
CA PHE A 104 -15.67 1.51 -2.57
C PHE A 104 -16.79 0.89 -3.40
N ALA A 105 -16.73 -0.43 -3.63
CA ALA A 105 -17.68 -1.17 -4.45
C ALA A 105 -19.10 -1.19 -3.85
N GLY A 106 -19.22 -1.42 -2.54
CA GLY A 106 -20.51 -1.43 -1.85
C GLY A 106 -21.27 -0.09 -1.88
N ARG A 107 -20.56 1.03 -2.08
CA ARG A 107 -21.20 2.34 -2.28
C ARG A 107 -21.74 2.53 -3.70
N ARG A 108 -21.26 1.76 -4.67
CA ARG A 108 -21.65 1.84 -6.08
C ARG A 108 -22.64 0.75 -6.49
N ASP A 109 -22.60 -0.37 -5.78
CA ASP A 109 -23.53 -1.47 -5.96
C ASP A 109 -24.23 -1.79 -4.63
N VAL A 110 -25.38 -1.14 -4.42
CA VAL A 110 -26.19 -1.34 -3.22
C VAL A 110 -26.84 -2.73 -3.16
N THR A 111 -26.96 -3.42 -4.29
CA THR A 111 -27.56 -4.77 -4.34
C THR A 111 -26.66 -5.79 -3.67
N ALA A 112 -25.35 -5.57 -3.67
CA ALA A 112 -24.34 -6.42 -3.02
C ALA A 112 -23.96 -5.95 -1.60
N LEU A 113 -24.62 -4.93 -1.04
CA LEU A 113 -24.21 -4.29 0.21
C LEU A 113 -24.06 -5.29 1.37
N HIS A 114 -25.04 -6.17 1.56
CA HIS A 114 -25.00 -7.20 2.62
C HIS A 114 -23.79 -8.15 2.47
N ALA A 115 -23.51 -8.60 1.25
CA ALA A 115 -22.34 -9.45 0.98
C ALA A 115 -21.04 -8.71 1.27
N VAL A 116 -20.95 -7.44 0.88
CA VAL A 116 -19.81 -6.56 1.13
C VAL A 116 -19.59 -6.35 2.63
N GLU A 117 -20.64 -6.07 3.40
CA GLU A 117 -20.55 -5.90 4.86
C GLU A 117 -20.01 -7.15 5.56
N ARG A 118 -20.53 -8.31 5.18
CA ARG A 118 -20.03 -9.60 5.69
C ARG A 118 -18.55 -9.78 5.36
N ALA A 119 -18.16 -9.54 4.11
CA ALA A 119 -16.76 -9.68 3.67
C ALA A 119 -15.83 -8.68 4.40
N MET A 120 -16.30 -7.48 4.69
CA MET A 120 -15.56 -6.47 5.47
C MET A 120 -15.40 -6.83 6.95
N ALA A 121 -16.23 -7.70 7.51
CA ALA A 121 -16.16 -8.14 8.89
C ALA A 121 -14.95 -9.04 9.20
N VAL A 122 -14.26 -9.61 8.18
CA VAL A 122 -13.06 -10.44 8.36
C VAL A 122 -12.00 -9.68 9.17
N PRO A 123 -11.57 -10.14 10.37
CA PRO A 123 -10.70 -9.37 11.24
C PRO A 123 -9.25 -9.35 10.77
N MET A 124 -8.54 -8.29 11.17
CA MET A 124 -7.08 -8.28 11.07
C MET A 124 -6.48 -9.16 12.18
N LYS A 125 -5.43 -9.89 11.85
CA LYS A 125 -4.69 -10.70 12.80
C LYS A 125 -3.77 -9.80 13.64
N ARG A 126 -3.78 -9.99 14.94
CA ARG A 126 -2.84 -9.31 15.83
C ARG A 126 -1.42 -9.82 15.58
N PHE A 127 -0.44 -8.95 15.68
CA PHE A 127 0.97 -9.31 15.61
C PHE A 127 1.77 -8.39 16.54
N GLU A 128 2.78 -8.94 17.12
CA GLU A 128 3.73 -8.18 17.92
C GLU A 128 4.60 -7.32 17.01
N ARG A 129 4.82 -6.09 17.42
CA ARG A 129 5.81 -5.23 16.79
C ARG A 129 7.07 -5.30 17.65
N PRO A 130 8.13 -5.97 17.17
CA PRO A 130 9.37 -5.97 17.92
C PRO A 130 9.82 -4.52 18.14
N LEU A 131 10.20 -4.20 19.36
CA LEU A 131 10.86 -2.93 19.65
C LEU A 131 12.18 -2.94 18.88
N LEU A 132 12.27 -2.03 17.91
CA LEU A 132 13.56 -1.80 17.24
C LEU A 132 14.49 -1.16 18.26
N GLY A 133 15.62 -1.79 18.50
CA GLY A 133 16.69 -1.18 19.26
C GLY A 133 17.16 0.12 18.59
N HIS A 134 17.80 0.96 19.35
CA HIS A 134 18.48 2.15 18.86
C HIS A 134 19.97 1.99 19.12
N LEU A 135 20.78 2.54 18.24
CA LEU A 135 22.22 2.60 18.48
C LEU A 135 22.51 3.63 19.57
N THR A 136 23.31 3.25 20.54
CA THR A 136 23.85 4.19 21.53
C THR A 136 24.83 5.16 20.83
N ARG A 137 25.13 6.28 21.49
CA ARG A 137 26.07 7.25 20.95
C ARG A 137 27.48 6.65 20.67
N PRO A 138 28.08 5.81 21.54
CA PRO A 138 29.33 5.13 21.26
C PRO A 138 29.26 4.21 20.05
N GLU A 139 28.19 3.42 19.94
CA GLU A 139 27.99 2.52 18.78
C GLU A 139 27.85 3.31 17.48
N MET A 140 27.13 4.42 17.49
CA MET A 140 27.00 5.29 16.32
C MET A 140 28.36 5.92 15.93
N ILE A 141 29.16 6.37 16.89
CA ILE A 141 30.50 6.89 16.63
C ILE A 141 31.37 5.79 16.01
N ALA A 142 31.29 4.56 16.51
CA ALA A 142 32.03 3.43 15.95
C ALA A 142 31.59 3.14 14.50
N VAL A 143 30.29 3.18 14.18
CA VAL A 143 29.77 3.01 12.82
C VAL A 143 30.26 4.12 11.89
N LEU A 144 30.22 5.37 12.34
CA LEU A 144 30.71 6.52 11.56
C LEU A 144 32.23 6.49 11.34
N GLY A 145 33.00 5.92 12.27
CA GLY A 145 34.43 5.78 12.17
C GLY A 145 34.93 4.64 11.28
N GLN A 146 34.03 3.75 10.82
CA GLN A 146 34.41 2.56 10.02
C GLN A 146 34.76 2.81 8.54
N PRO A 147 34.25 3.83 7.84
CA PRO A 147 34.57 4.00 6.44
C PRO A 147 36.08 4.09 6.20
N GLY A 148 36.57 3.24 5.29
CA GLY A 148 37.99 3.20 4.92
C GLY A 148 38.43 4.41 4.10
N THR A 149 39.54 4.28 3.39
CA THR A 149 40.08 5.30 2.48
C THR A 149 39.46 5.16 1.07
N GLY A 150 39.25 6.27 0.38
CA GLY A 150 38.74 6.29 -0.97
C GLY A 150 37.36 6.96 -1.11
N TRP A 151 36.97 7.22 -2.35
CA TRP A 151 35.74 7.99 -2.66
C TRP A 151 34.48 7.36 -2.13
N THR A 152 34.31 6.05 -2.30
CA THR A 152 33.12 5.33 -1.79
C THR A 152 32.99 5.42 -0.29
N SER A 153 34.11 5.30 0.43
CA SER A 153 34.13 5.40 1.89
C SER A 153 33.83 6.81 2.38
N GLN A 154 34.35 7.83 1.70
CA GLN A 154 34.03 9.24 1.99
C GLN A 154 32.52 9.52 1.74
N ARG A 155 31.99 9.04 0.62
CA ARG A 155 30.55 9.14 0.32
C ARG A 155 29.70 8.48 1.41
N ASP A 156 30.04 7.27 1.82
CA ASP A 156 29.28 6.50 2.81
C ASP A 156 29.35 7.16 4.19
N HIS A 157 30.52 7.67 4.59
CA HIS A 157 30.65 8.46 5.81
C HIS A 157 29.78 9.72 5.79
N LEU A 158 29.78 10.45 4.67
CA LEU A 158 28.96 11.66 4.51
C LEU A 158 27.48 11.33 4.59
N LEU A 159 27.03 10.26 3.91
CA LEU A 159 25.61 9.81 3.93
C LEU A 159 25.18 9.40 5.35
N LEU A 160 25.98 8.60 6.04
CA LEU A 160 25.67 8.17 7.41
C LEU A 160 25.65 9.36 8.37
N SER A 161 26.60 10.28 8.25
CA SER A 161 26.66 11.50 9.05
C SER A 161 25.43 12.40 8.80
N LEU A 162 25.01 12.54 7.54
CA LEU A 162 23.83 13.31 7.18
C LEU A 162 22.57 12.69 7.75
N LEU A 163 22.40 11.37 7.63
CA LEU A 163 21.28 10.63 8.20
C LEU A 163 21.20 10.78 9.72
N TYR A 164 22.36 10.63 10.38
CA TYR A 164 22.43 10.74 11.84
C TYR A 164 22.10 12.15 12.35
N ASN A 165 22.68 13.19 11.75
CA ASN A 165 22.50 14.57 12.22
C ASN A 165 21.14 15.17 11.87
N THR A 166 20.49 14.68 10.80
CA THR A 166 19.20 15.25 10.33
C THR A 166 17.99 14.40 10.70
N GLY A 167 18.17 13.11 11.02
CA GLY A 167 17.07 12.16 11.18
C GLY A 167 16.30 11.90 9.88
N ALA A 168 16.87 12.26 8.72
CA ALA A 168 16.24 12.11 7.42
C ALA A 168 15.99 10.64 7.06
N ARG A 169 15.00 10.39 6.23
CA ARG A 169 14.81 9.06 5.66
C ARG A 169 15.84 8.80 4.56
N VAL A 170 16.26 7.55 4.43
CA VAL A 170 17.20 7.14 3.36
C VAL A 170 16.72 7.60 1.98
N SER A 171 15.41 7.52 1.69
CA SER A 171 14.84 7.98 0.41
C SER A 171 14.92 9.50 0.21
N GLU A 172 14.89 10.29 1.26
CA GLU A 172 15.02 11.76 1.20
C GLU A 172 16.46 12.14 0.90
N VAL A 173 17.41 11.46 1.53
CA VAL A 173 18.84 11.68 1.28
C VAL A 173 19.23 11.17 -0.11
N ALA A 174 18.75 10.01 -0.54
CA ALA A 174 19.05 9.46 -1.86
C ALA A 174 18.51 10.30 -3.04
N GLN A 175 17.50 11.14 -2.80
CA GLN A 175 16.92 12.05 -3.79
C GLN A 175 17.44 13.49 -3.67
N LEU A 176 18.39 13.75 -2.79
CA LEU A 176 18.96 15.07 -2.57
C LEU A 176 19.66 15.60 -3.84
N LYS A 177 19.32 16.83 -4.21
CA LYS A 177 19.92 17.54 -5.36
C LYS A 177 20.88 18.61 -4.87
N VAL A 178 21.89 18.92 -5.67
CA VAL A 178 22.92 19.96 -5.36
C VAL A 178 22.27 21.29 -5.00
N GLY A 179 21.23 21.72 -5.72
CA GLY A 179 20.52 22.98 -5.44
C GLY A 179 19.74 23.02 -4.11
N GLN A 180 19.71 21.90 -3.34
CA GLN A 180 19.11 21.83 -2.00
C GLN A 180 20.17 21.97 -0.89
N LEU A 181 21.45 22.12 -1.28
CA LEU A 181 22.58 22.34 -0.38
C LEU A 181 22.98 23.80 -0.40
N ASP A 182 23.03 24.42 0.75
CA ASP A 182 23.65 25.71 0.97
C ASP A 182 24.89 25.49 1.85
N LEU A 183 26.08 25.65 1.27
CA LEU A 183 27.35 25.41 1.94
C LEU A 183 27.94 26.69 2.58
N GLN A 184 27.22 27.83 2.50
CA GLN A 184 27.63 29.03 3.21
C GLN A 184 27.37 28.87 4.71
N SER A 185 28.16 29.60 5.51
CA SER A 185 27.97 29.54 6.96
C SER A 185 26.75 30.35 7.45
N PRO A 186 25.84 29.74 8.20
CA PRO A 186 25.76 28.35 8.61
C PRO A 186 25.23 27.43 7.47
N ALA A 187 25.94 26.33 7.21
CA ALA A 187 25.58 25.38 6.16
C ALA A 187 24.18 24.78 6.41
N ARG A 188 23.39 24.63 5.34
CA ARG A 188 21.98 24.16 5.42
C ARG A 188 21.71 23.11 4.34
N VAL A 189 20.83 22.17 4.68
CA VAL A 189 20.27 21.20 3.73
C VAL A 189 18.74 21.28 3.75
N ARG A 190 18.13 21.39 2.57
CA ARG A 190 16.68 21.36 2.42
C ARG A 190 16.24 19.95 2.07
N LEU A 191 15.64 19.24 3.01
CA LEU A 191 15.07 17.91 2.80
C LEU A 191 13.59 18.05 2.46
N LEU A 192 13.16 17.39 1.36
CA LEU A 192 11.77 17.35 0.95
C LEU A 192 11.15 16.08 1.55
N GLY A 193 10.37 16.24 2.61
CA GLY A 193 9.54 15.19 3.18
C GLY A 193 8.35 14.82 2.30
N LYS A 194 7.62 13.78 2.71
CA LYS A 194 6.35 13.38 2.07
C LYS A 194 5.26 14.41 2.35
#